data_833803f04b222109c5874c0b1b063adb
#
_entry.id   833803f04b222109c5874c0b1b063adb
#
_cell.length_a   1.000
_cell.length_b   1.000
_cell.length_c   1.000
_cell.angle_alpha   90.00
_cell.angle_beta   90.00
_cell.angle_gamma   90.00
#
_symmetry.space_group_name_H-M   'P 1'
#
loop_
_entity.id
_entity.type
_entity.pdbx_description
1 polymer ?
#
loop_
_entity_poly.entity_id
_entity_poly.type
_entity_poly.pdbx_seq_one_letter_code
_entity_poly.pdbx_strand_id
1 'polypeptide(L)'
;RQIEVMYTPAHTPGSTTFFDKEHHYGFSGDAFGSTNLLLFGGTFKQLIATTSRTASYMQKHGIEKLFPGHYQGNPETLQRILDEKKMSEEVLSGKRKGEKNNTSGLNSYIYDYGVHIRYNAPEALR
;
A
#
# COMPACT_ATOMS: atom_id res chain seq x y z
N ARG A 1 -1.06 25.36 -10.84
CA ARG A 1 -1.38 24.06 -10.23
C ARG A 1 -0.19 23.10 -10.37
N GLN A 2 0.28 22.59 -9.26
CA GLN A 2 1.42 21.69 -9.25
C GLN A 2 0.99 20.31 -8.80
N ILE A 3 1.41 19.32 -9.55
CA ILE A 3 1.24 17.91 -9.21
C ILE A 3 2.61 17.37 -8.81
N GLU A 4 2.72 16.82 -7.61
CA GLU A 4 3.94 16.18 -7.17
C GLU A 4 3.86 14.68 -7.40
N VAL A 5 5.00 14.10 -7.76
CA VAL A 5 5.13 12.69 -8.10
C VAL A 5 5.99 12.01 -7.05
N MET A 6 5.50 10.91 -6.50
CA MET A 6 6.24 10.11 -5.54
C MET A 6 6.29 8.66 -6.01
N TYR A 7 7.46 8.05 -6.06
CA TYR A 7 7.56 6.62 -6.28
C TYR A 7 7.05 5.89 -5.05
N THR A 8 6.11 4.99 -5.26
CA THR A 8 5.48 4.19 -4.20
C THR A 8 5.58 2.71 -4.54
N PRO A 9 6.82 2.16 -4.60
CA PRO A 9 7.01 0.76 -4.96
C PRO A 9 6.51 -0.17 -3.87
N ALA A 10 6.06 -1.31 -4.24
CA ALA A 10 5.76 -2.53 -3.49
C ALA A 10 4.81 -3.39 -4.30
N HIS A 11 3.68 -2.83 -4.78
CA HIS A 11 2.82 -3.52 -5.74
C HIS A 11 3.64 -3.88 -6.99
N THR A 12 4.30 -2.88 -7.58
CA THR A 12 5.33 -3.07 -8.61
C THR A 12 6.48 -2.11 -8.35
N PRO A 13 7.69 -2.35 -8.95
CA PRO A 13 8.81 -1.41 -8.79
C PRO A 13 8.52 -0.01 -9.30
N GLY A 14 7.66 0.12 -10.31
CA GLY A 14 7.34 1.41 -10.93
C GLY A 14 6.08 2.07 -10.39
N SER A 15 5.44 1.53 -9.35
CA SER A 15 4.24 2.12 -8.80
C SER A 15 4.50 3.56 -8.36
N THR A 16 3.56 4.45 -8.70
CA THR A 16 3.74 5.89 -8.53
C THR A 16 2.43 6.51 -8.03
N THR A 17 2.57 7.48 -7.15
CA THR A 17 1.43 8.25 -6.63
C THR A 17 1.61 9.70 -7.02
N PHE A 18 0.52 10.33 -7.45
CA PHE A 18 0.48 11.74 -7.83
C PHE A 18 -0.31 12.50 -6.79
N PHE A 19 0.24 13.63 -6.30
CA PHE A 19 -0.41 14.43 -5.28
C PHE A 19 -0.77 15.81 -5.81
N ASP A 20 -1.99 16.24 -5.54
CA ASP A 20 -2.45 17.59 -5.77
C ASP A 20 -2.57 18.28 -4.40
N LYS A 21 -1.52 19.02 -4.01
CA LYS A 21 -1.47 19.68 -2.70
C LYS A 21 -2.52 20.76 -2.57
N GLU A 22 -2.82 21.44 -3.65
CA GLU A 22 -3.80 22.52 -3.66
C GLU A 22 -5.20 22.02 -3.32
N HIS A 23 -5.57 20.85 -3.85
CA HIS A 23 -6.90 20.28 -3.67
C HIS A 23 -6.94 19.18 -2.58
N HIS A 24 -5.81 18.91 -1.92
CA HIS A 24 -5.71 18.00 -0.79
C HIS A 24 -6.13 16.54 -1.11
N TYR A 25 -5.72 16.04 -2.27
CA TYR A 25 -5.97 14.65 -2.64
C TYR A 25 -4.86 14.13 -3.57
N GLY A 26 -4.91 12.87 -3.89
CA GLY A 26 -3.94 12.28 -4.79
C GLY A 26 -4.50 11.09 -5.56
N PHE A 27 -3.67 10.54 -6.46
CA PHE A 27 -4.01 9.39 -7.29
C PHE A 27 -2.91 8.36 -7.11
N SER A 28 -3.26 7.22 -6.52
CA SER A 28 -2.29 6.20 -6.11
C SER A 28 -2.15 5.04 -7.10
N GLY A 29 -2.99 4.98 -8.13
CA GLY A 29 -3.02 3.82 -9.01
C GLY A 29 -3.25 2.55 -8.19
N ASP A 30 -2.40 1.55 -8.41
CA ASP A 30 -2.50 0.29 -7.68
C ASP A 30 -1.49 0.18 -6.52
N ALA A 31 -0.83 1.29 -6.17
CA ALA A 31 0.27 1.27 -5.20
C ALA A 31 -0.11 0.67 -3.84
N PHE A 32 -1.32 0.94 -3.37
CA PHE A 32 -1.81 0.48 -2.07
C PHE A 32 -2.98 -0.49 -2.18
N GLY A 33 -3.31 -0.90 -3.42
CA GLY A 33 -4.49 -1.70 -3.70
C GLY A 33 -5.75 -0.88 -3.57
N SER A 34 -6.88 -1.46 -3.94
CA SER A 34 -8.18 -0.82 -3.71
C SER A 34 -8.89 -1.52 -2.56
N THR A 35 -9.00 -2.85 -2.67
CA THR A 35 -9.51 -3.72 -1.61
C THR A 35 -8.52 -4.84 -1.31
N ASN A 36 -7.54 -5.02 -2.18
CA ASN A 36 -6.60 -6.14 -2.11
C ASN A 36 -5.27 -5.71 -2.72
N LEU A 37 -4.24 -5.60 -1.92
CA LEU A 37 -2.91 -5.23 -2.38
C LEU A 37 -2.15 -6.48 -2.81
N LEU A 38 -1.69 -6.50 -4.06
CA LEU A 38 -0.91 -7.59 -4.62
C LEU A 38 0.56 -7.17 -4.70
N LEU A 39 1.43 -7.88 -4.00
CA LEU A 39 2.88 -7.60 -4.02
C LEU A 39 3.55 -8.48 -5.09
N PHE A 40 3.61 -7.99 -6.32
CA PHE A 40 4.28 -8.67 -7.42
C PHE A 40 5.78 -8.41 -7.37
N GLY A 41 6.51 -9.25 -6.66
CA GLY A 41 7.94 -9.08 -6.46
C GLY A 41 8.33 -8.07 -5.39
N GLY A 42 7.37 -7.36 -4.82
CA GLY A 42 7.61 -6.43 -3.73
C GLY A 42 7.80 -7.13 -2.39
N THR A 43 8.37 -6.39 -1.43
CA THR A 43 8.61 -6.89 -0.08
C THR A 43 7.86 -6.07 0.95
N PHE A 44 7.62 -6.66 2.12
CA PHE A 44 7.04 -5.91 3.24
C PHE A 44 7.94 -4.76 3.69
N LYS A 45 9.27 -4.90 3.56
CA LYS A 45 10.19 -3.79 3.82
C LYS A 45 9.92 -2.60 2.90
N GLN A 46 9.73 -2.86 1.61
CA GLN A 46 9.37 -1.81 0.65
C GLN A 46 8.03 -1.18 1.00
N LEU A 47 7.06 -1.99 1.37
CA LEU A 47 5.72 -1.50 1.72
C LEU A 47 5.77 -0.63 2.98
N ILE A 48 6.57 -1.01 3.98
CA ILE A 48 6.78 -0.18 5.18
C ILE A 48 7.38 1.18 4.79
N ALA A 49 8.44 1.17 3.97
CA ALA A 49 9.08 2.41 3.53
C ALA A 49 8.12 3.29 2.72
N THR A 50 7.40 2.69 1.79
CA THR A 50 6.44 3.39 0.93
C THR A 50 5.28 3.97 1.72
N THR A 51 4.66 3.18 2.59
CA THR A 51 3.55 3.66 3.42
C THR A 51 4.00 4.73 4.41
N SER A 52 5.20 4.60 4.96
CA SER A 52 5.77 5.60 5.87
C SER A 52 5.95 6.95 5.19
N ARG A 53 6.57 6.96 4.00
CA ARG A 53 6.77 8.20 3.24
C ARG A 53 5.43 8.81 2.82
N THR A 54 4.52 7.98 2.34
CA THR A 54 3.22 8.44 1.87
C THR A 54 2.41 9.04 3.01
N ALA A 55 2.34 8.36 4.15
CA ALA A 55 1.62 8.87 5.32
C ALA A 55 2.21 10.18 5.82
N SER A 56 3.55 10.28 5.89
CA SER A 56 4.21 11.51 6.31
C SER A 56 3.90 12.69 5.37
N TYR A 57 3.92 12.43 4.07
CA TYR A 57 3.60 13.44 3.07
C TYR A 57 2.13 13.89 3.19
N MET A 58 1.23 12.93 3.32
CA MET A 58 -0.20 13.21 3.47
C MET A 58 -0.47 14.05 4.72
N GLN A 59 0.14 13.69 5.84
CA GLN A 59 0.00 14.44 7.10
C GLN A 59 0.55 15.85 6.98
N LYS A 60 1.73 16.00 6.39
CA LYS A 60 2.37 17.30 6.22
C LYS A 60 1.55 18.26 5.37
N HIS A 61 0.88 17.76 4.35
CA HIS A 61 0.14 18.59 3.38
C HIS A 61 -1.38 18.55 3.53
N GLY A 62 -1.89 17.93 4.60
CA GLY A 62 -3.33 17.85 4.85
C GLY A 62 -4.10 17.04 3.81
N ILE A 63 -3.45 16.05 3.21
CA ILE A 63 -4.08 15.17 2.24
C ILE A 63 -4.68 13.98 2.97
N GLU A 64 -5.98 13.77 2.85
CA GLU A 64 -6.69 12.71 3.56
C GLU A 64 -7.09 11.54 2.68
N LYS A 65 -7.14 11.73 1.37
CA LYS A 65 -7.66 10.74 0.43
C LYS A 65 -6.75 10.57 -0.78
N LEU A 66 -6.60 9.31 -1.19
CA LEU A 66 -6.00 8.93 -2.46
C LEU A 66 -7.05 8.16 -3.28
N PHE A 67 -7.11 8.41 -4.58
CA PHE A 67 -8.01 7.69 -5.46
C PHE A 67 -7.23 6.57 -6.16
N PRO A 68 -7.57 5.30 -5.89
CA PRO A 68 -6.87 4.16 -6.50
C PRO A 68 -7.30 3.92 -7.95
N GLY A 69 -6.53 3.10 -8.66
CA GLY A 69 -6.80 2.75 -10.05
C GLY A 69 -8.09 1.99 -10.24
N HIS A 70 -8.48 1.15 -9.28
CA HIS A 70 -9.73 0.38 -9.31
C HIS A 70 -10.74 0.97 -8.33
N TYR A 71 -10.99 2.26 -8.49
CA TYR A 71 -11.86 2.99 -7.58
C TYR A 71 -13.32 2.53 -7.71
N GLN A 72 -13.90 2.11 -6.59
CA GLN A 72 -15.28 1.64 -6.51
C GLN A 72 -16.09 2.42 -5.46
N GLY A 73 -15.84 3.72 -5.35
CA GLY A 73 -16.53 4.58 -4.41
C GLY A 73 -15.82 4.75 -3.07
N ASN A 74 -14.75 4.00 -2.83
CA ASN A 74 -14.00 4.05 -1.57
C ASN A 74 -12.58 4.54 -1.82
N PRO A 75 -12.25 5.79 -1.48
CA PRO A 75 -10.88 6.26 -1.58
C PRO A 75 -9.99 5.56 -0.55
N GLU A 76 -8.68 5.56 -0.79
CA GLU A 76 -7.70 5.14 0.18
C GLU A 76 -7.43 6.29 1.13
N THR A 77 -7.75 6.09 2.40
CA THR A 77 -7.58 7.13 3.42
C THR A 77 -6.18 7.05 4.04
N LEU A 78 -5.80 8.12 4.73
CA LEU A 78 -4.57 8.11 5.53
C LEU A 78 -4.58 6.95 6.53
N GLN A 79 -5.74 6.68 7.15
CA GLN A 79 -5.85 5.57 8.10
C GLN A 79 -5.56 4.22 7.43
N ARG A 80 -6.05 4.01 6.20
CA ARG A 80 -5.76 2.77 5.47
C ARG A 80 -4.27 2.62 5.17
N ILE A 81 -3.60 3.70 4.79
CA ILE A 81 -2.15 3.68 4.55
C ILE A 81 -1.41 3.30 5.84
N LEU A 82 -1.81 3.87 6.97
CA LEU A 82 -1.23 3.54 8.28
C LEU A 82 -1.53 2.10 8.69
N ASP A 83 -2.70 1.59 8.35
CA ASP A 83 -3.07 0.20 8.64
C ASP A 83 -2.25 -0.78 7.81
N GLU A 84 -1.98 -0.47 6.54
CA GLU A 84 -1.09 -1.28 5.70
C GLU A 84 0.34 -1.28 6.25
N LYS A 85 0.80 -0.13 6.73
CA LYS A 85 2.11 -0.03 7.39
C LYS A 85 2.16 -0.92 8.63
N LYS A 86 1.15 -0.82 9.49
CA LYS A 86 1.07 -1.61 10.72
C LYS A 86 1.06 -3.11 10.42
N MET A 87 0.24 -3.55 9.46
CA MET A 87 0.19 -4.94 9.03
C MET A 87 1.55 -5.42 8.57
N SER A 88 2.22 -4.61 7.75
CA SER A 88 3.54 -4.95 7.21
C SER A 88 4.59 -5.10 8.31
N GLU A 89 4.58 -4.21 9.29
CA GLU A 89 5.48 -4.27 10.44
C GLU A 89 5.23 -5.53 11.28
N GLU A 90 3.97 -5.88 11.51
CA GLU A 90 3.60 -7.07 12.26
C GLU A 90 4.01 -8.36 11.56
N VAL A 91 3.82 -8.41 10.25
CA VAL A 91 4.24 -9.58 9.45
C VAL A 91 5.76 -9.72 9.46
N LEU A 92 6.47 -8.63 9.23
CA LEU A 92 7.93 -8.67 9.14
C LEU A 92 8.58 -9.02 10.47
N SER A 93 8.00 -8.58 11.60
CA SER A 93 8.50 -8.90 12.94
C SER A 93 8.15 -10.32 13.40
N GLY A 94 7.31 -11.03 12.66
CA GLY A 94 6.83 -12.36 13.03
C GLY A 94 5.66 -12.35 14.01
N LYS A 95 5.17 -11.18 14.38
CA LYS A 95 4.03 -11.05 15.28
C LYS A 95 2.73 -11.56 14.63
N ARG A 96 2.65 -11.50 13.31
CA ARG A 96 1.50 -11.94 12.54
C ARG A 96 1.98 -12.79 11.36
N LYS A 97 1.32 -13.90 11.11
CA LYS A 97 1.65 -14.79 9.99
C LYS A 97 0.51 -14.84 8.99
N GLY A 98 0.86 -14.80 7.70
CA GLY A 98 -0.09 -15.02 6.64
C GLY A 98 -0.40 -16.50 6.45
N GLU A 99 -1.39 -16.76 5.62
CA GLU A 99 -1.82 -18.10 5.26
C GLU A 99 -1.43 -18.44 3.83
N LYS A 100 -1.18 -19.72 3.56
CA LYS A 100 -0.83 -20.18 2.21
C LYS A 100 -2.10 -20.39 1.39
N ASN A 101 -2.11 -19.79 0.21
CA ASN A 101 -3.20 -19.94 -0.74
C ASN A 101 -2.74 -19.41 -2.10
N ASN A 102 -2.66 -20.29 -3.10
CA ASN A 102 -2.23 -19.91 -4.45
C ASN A 102 -3.37 -19.23 -5.20
N THR A 103 -3.21 -17.93 -5.43
CA THR A 103 -4.18 -17.13 -6.19
C THR A 103 -3.46 -15.99 -6.89
N SER A 104 -3.77 -15.75 -8.15
CA SER A 104 -3.20 -14.63 -8.94
C SER A 104 -1.68 -14.68 -9.04
N GLY A 105 -1.09 -15.88 -9.01
CA GLY A 105 0.36 -16.05 -9.08
C GLY A 105 1.09 -15.76 -7.76
N LEU A 106 0.35 -15.59 -6.67
CA LEU A 106 0.89 -15.33 -5.34
C LEU A 106 0.51 -16.47 -4.41
N ASN A 107 1.41 -16.88 -3.51
CA ASN A 107 1.26 -18.11 -2.73
C ASN A 107 0.78 -17.90 -1.30
N SER A 108 0.61 -16.65 -0.86
CA SER A 108 0.25 -16.35 0.53
C SER A 108 -0.64 -15.12 0.60
N TYR A 109 -1.38 -15.00 1.69
CA TYR A 109 -2.17 -13.80 1.95
C TYR A 109 -2.28 -13.54 3.44
N ILE A 110 -2.60 -12.29 3.77
CA ILE A 110 -2.95 -11.88 5.12
C ILE A 110 -4.12 -10.89 5.05
N TYR A 111 -5.05 -11.03 5.97
CA TYR A 111 -6.24 -10.17 6.00
C TYR A 111 -6.64 -9.89 7.44
N ASP A 112 -6.75 -8.62 7.79
CA ASP A 112 -7.27 -8.17 9.07
C ASP A 112 -7.59 -6.68 9.00
N TYR A 113 -8.46 -6.21 9.87
CA TYR A 113 -8.90 -4.80 10.02
C TYR A 113 -9.04 -4.05 8.67
N GLY A 114 -9.61 -4.74 7.68
CA GLY A 114 -9.87 -4.16 6.36
C GLY A 114 -8.69 -4.11 5.42
N VAL A 115 -7.53 -4.61 5.83
CA VAL A 115 -6.33 -4.68 4.99
C VAL A 115 -6.15 -6.11 4.49
N HIS A 116 -6.05 -6.26 3.16
CA HIS A 116 -5.83 -7.55 2.51
C HIS A 116 -4.59 -7.45 1.62
N ILE A 117 -3.57 -8.25 1.92
CA ILE A 117 -2.31 -8.25 1.16
C ILE A 117 -2.02 -9.67 0.69
N ARG A 118 -1.80 -9.84 -0.61
CA ARG A 118 -1.31 -11.09 -1.20
C ARG A 118 0.14 -10.93 -1.58
N TYR A 119 0.93 -11.96 -1.34
CA TYR A 119 2.38 -11.89 -1.53
C TYR A 119 2.97 -13.26 -1.82
N ASN A 120 4.23 -13.28 -2.21
CA ASN A 120 4.99 -14.51 -2.36
C ASN A 120 5.94 -14.69 -1.17
N ALA A 121 5.79 -15.79 -0.44
CA ALA A 121 6.71 -16.17 0.62
C ALA A 121 7.67 -17.23 0.07
N PRO A 122 8.98 -17.19 0.44
CA PRO A 122 9.56 -16.28 1.43
C PRO A 122 10.02 -14.91 0.88
N GLU A 123 9.91 -14.67 -0.42
CA GLU A 123 10.51 -13.50 -1.09
C GLU A 123 10.07 -12.17 -0.46
N ALA A 124 8.77 -12.01 -0.22
CA ALA A 124 8.23 -10.76 0.33
C ALA A 124 8.64 -10.52 1.79
N LEU A 125 9.14 -11.55 2.46
CA LEU A 125 9.52 -11.49 3.88
C LEU A 125 11.00 -11.16 4.09
N ARG A 126 11.74 -10.93 3.02
CA ARG A 126 13.19 -10.65 3.08
C ARG A 126 13.52 -9.24 3.50
#